data_fbe75fe9ccf4f2e3b66b1eee8cf6d2c6
#
_entry.id   fbe75fe9ccf4f2e3b66b1eee8cf6d2c6
#
_cell.length_a   1.000
_cell.length_b   1.000
_cell.length_c   1.000
_cell.angle_alpha   90.00
_cell.angle_beta   90.00
_cell.angle_gamma   90.00
#
_symmetry.space_group_name_H-M   'P 1'
#
loop_
_entity.id
_entity.type
_entity.pdbx_description
1 polymer ?
#
loop_
_entity_poly.entity_id
_entity_poly.type
_entity_poly.pdbx_seq_one_letter_code
_entity_poly.pdbx_strand_id
1 'polypeptide(L)'
;MPGMPDGPLTVIDKLVEQRVSLRLKDGHEIEGRLLGLDEHLNVVLDNANETTAEVSRHLGRVVVRGSNIVALFAAAGARPKAH
;
A
#
# COMPACT_ATOMS: atom_id res chain seq x y z
N MET A 1 -9.70 5.66 -25.83
CA MET A 1 -9.85 5.47 -25.36
C MET A 1 -10.06 5.23 -24.98
N PRO A 2 -10.06 5.21 -24.97
CA PRO A 2 -10.19 5.06 -24.31
C PRO A 2 -10.32 4.68 -23.50
N GLY A 3 -10.01 4.70 -23.27
CA GLY A 3 -9.90 4.60 -22.40
C GLY A 3 -10.34 3.90 -21.39
N MET A 4 -9.76 3.51 -20.90
CA MET A 4 -10.05 2.88 -20.00
C MET A 4 -10.10 3.50 -18.91
N PRO A 5 -10.77 3.69 -18.48
CA PRO A 5 -10.82 4.43 -17.44
C PRO A 5 -10.19 3.90 -16.34
N ASP A 6 -10.57 4.14 -15.31
CA ASP A 6 -9.97 3.91 -14.14
C ASP A 6 -10.12 2.54 -13.74
N GLY A 7 -9.25 1.69 -14.06
CA GLY A 7 -9.22 0.39 -13.48
C GLY A 7 -8.56 0.46 -12.14
N PRO A 8 -8.51 -0.65 -11.42
CA PRO A 8 -7.91 -0.69 -10.12
C PRO A 8 -6.45 -0.28 -10.12
N LEU A 9 -5.70 -0.67 -11.14
CA LEU A 9 -4.30 -0.31 -11.17
C LEU A 9 -4.10 1.17 -11.38
N THR A 10 -4.99 1.80 -12.11
CA THR A 10 -4.90 3.24 -12.31
C THR A 10 -5.13 3.98 -11.01
N VAL A 11 -6.08 3.49 -10.22
CA VAL A 11 -6.36 4.12 -8.94
C VAL A 11 -5.16 3.95 -8.02
N ILE A 12 -4.54 2.78 -8.00
CA ILE A 12 -3.42 2.54 -7.13
C ILE A 12 -2.22 3.37 -7.56
N ASP A 13 -2.03 3.56 -8.86
CA ASP A 13 -0.96 4.40 -9.31
C ASP A 13 -1.03 5.80 -8.74
N LYS A 14 -2.20 6.29 -8.48
CA LYS A 14 -2.34 7.62 -7.91
C LYS A 14 -1.89 7.65 -6.47
N LEU A 15 -1.69 6.49 -5.85
CA LEU A 15 -1.21 6.45 -4.48
C LEU A 15 0.30 6.29 -4.40
N VAL A 16 0.98 6.17 -5.54
CA VAL A 16 2.43 6.05 -5.53
C VAL A 16 3.01 7.29 -4.87
N GLU A 17 3.97 7.07 -3.98
CA GLU A 17 4.61 8.07 -3.16
C GLU A 17 3.72 8.57 -2.02
N GLN A 18 2.52 8.05 -1.88
CA GLN A 18 1.67 8.36 -0.75
C GLN A 18 1.84 7.27 0.30
N ARG A 19 1.46 7.56 1.51
CA ARG A 19 1.48 6.53 2.54
C ARG A 19 0.22 5.70 2.41
N VAL A 20 0.40 4.39 2.47
CA VAL A 20 -0.71 3.46 2.38
C VAL A 20 -0.63 2.47 3.53
N SER A 21 -1.73 1.85 3.84
CA SER A 21 -1.79 0.81 4.86
C SER A 21 -2.31 -0.45 4.20
N LEU A 22 -1.62 -1.55 4.43
CA LEU A 22 -2.03 -2.84 3.89
C LEU A 22 -2.47 -3.72 5.03
N ARG A 23 -3.61 -4.37 4.86
CA ARG A 23 -4.02 -5.39 5.80
C ARG A 23 -3.69 -6.73 5.19
N LEU A 24 -3.02 -7.57 5.94
CA LEU A 24 -2.59 -8.87 5.45
C LEU A 24 -3.50 -9.98 5.96
N LYS A 25 -3.40 -11.14 5.32
CA LYS A 25 -4.27 -12.25 5.66
C LYS A 25 -4.10 -12.72 7.10
N ASP A 26 -2.94 -12.55 7.66
CA ASP A 26 -2.70 -13.01 9.02
C ASP A 26 -3.08 -11.96 10.06
N GLY A 27 -3.67 -10.87 9.64
CA GLY A 27 -4.12 -9.85 10.59
C GLY A 27 -3.12 -8.74 10.85
N HIS A 28 -1.91 -8.87 10.32
CA HIS A 28 -0.95 -7.80 10.49
C HIS A 28 -1.27 -6.65 9.55
N GLU A 29 -0.83 -5.47 9.91
CA GLU A 29 -0.95 -4.31 9.03
C GLU A 29 0.43 -3.74 8.79
N ILE A 30 0.70 -3.33 7.57
CA ILE A 30 1.95 -2.71 7.20
C ILE A 30 1.63 -1.37 6.57
N GLU A 31 2.23 -0.32 7.08
CA GLU A 31 2.03 1.01 6.57
C GLU A 31 3.35 1.53 6.06
N GLY A 32 3.34 2.18 4.94
CA GLY A 32 4.56 2.75 4.38
C GLY A 32 4.27 3.58 3.16
N ARG A 33 5.33 4.13 2.58
CA ARG A 33 5.18 4.92 1.38
C ARG A 33 5.20 3.97 0.19
N LEU A 34 4.20 4.06 -0.65
CA LEU A 34 4.08 3.18 -1.79
C LEU A 34 5.08 3.59 -2.84
N LEU A 35 5.99 2.71 -3.19
CA LEU A 35 6.95 2.99 -4.24
C LEU A 35 6.48 2.44 -5.58
N GLY A 36 5.74 1.37 -5.58
CA GLY A 36 5.24 0.81 -6.81
C GLY A 36 4.62 -0.53 -6.59
N LEU A 37 4.09 -1.09 -7.65
CA LEU A 37 3.56 -2.44 -7.59
C LEU A 37 3.74 -3.07 -8.96
N ASP A 38 3.73 -4.39 -9.00
CA ASP A 38 3.94 -5.08 -10.26
C ASP A 38 2.62 -5.68 -10.74
N GLU A 39 2.70 -6.42 -11.82
CA GLU A 39 1.50 -6.97 -12.45
C GLU A 39 0.84 -8.04 -11.60
N HIS A 40 1.52 -8.56 -10.61
CA HIS A 40 0.92 -9.54 -9.70
C HIS A 40 0.42 -8.86 -8.43
N LEU A 41 0.42 -7.56 -8.42
CA LEU A 41 0.00 -6.75 -7.28
C LEU A 41 0.92 -6.93 -6.07
N ASN A 42 2.18 -7.32 -6.31
CA ASN A 42 3.16 -7.25 -5.23
C ASN A 42 3.48 -5.78 -5.02
N VAL A 43 3.54 -5.36 -3.79
CA VAL A 43 3.64 -3.96 -3.45
C VAL A 43 4.98 -3.69 -2.81
N VAL A 44 5.65 -2.65 -3.25
CA VAL A 44 6.92 -2.24 -2.67
C VAL A 44 6.66 -1.01 -1.82
N LEU A 45 7.00 -1.09 -0.55
CA LEU A 45 6.84 0.02 0.37
C LEU A 45 8.19 0.45 0.90
N ASP A 46 8.32 1.74 1.16
CA ASP A 46 9.51 2.28 1.77
C ASP A 46 9.15 2.83 3.13
N ASN A 47 10.10 2.82 4.02
CA ASN A 47 9.91 3.37 5.35
C ASN A 47 8.71 2.71 6.02
N ALA A 48 8.59 1.42 5.88
CA ALA A 48 7.41 0.69 6.31
C ALA A 48 7.46 0.35 7.79
N ASN A 49 6.28 0.32 8.39
CA ASN A 49 6.14 -0.12 9.77
C ASN A 49 5.09 -1.20 9.82
N GLU A 50 5.36 -2.26 10.57
CA GLU A 50 4.41 -3.33 10.74
C GLU A 50 3.76 -3.18 12.10
N THR A 51 2.46 -3.30 12.14
CA THR A 51 1.71 -3.16 13.38
C THR A 51 0.89 -4.41 13.62
N THR A 52 1.01 -4.94 14.81
CA THR A 52 0.14 -6.02 15.24
C THR A 52 -0.64 -5.47 16.42
N ALA A 53 -1.44 -6.30 17.04
CA ALA A 53 -2.26 -5.85 18.17
C ALA A 53 -1.41 -5.33 19.30
N GLU A 54 -0.18 -5.84 19.41
CA GLU A 54 0.63 -5.51 20.56
C GLU A 54 1.92 -4.78 20.28
N VAL A 55 2.42 -4.83 19.07
CA VAL A 55 3.75 -4.35 18.77
C VAL A 55 3.78 -3.62 17.45
N SER A 56 4.61 -2.63 17.36
CA SER A 56 4.86 -1.93 16.11
C SER A 56 6.35 -2.02 15.83
N ARG A 57 6.72 -2.39 14.62
CA ARG A 57 8.13 -2.52 14.25
C ARG A 57 8.42 -1.80 12.96
N HIS A 58 9.58 -1.20 12.88
CA HIS A 58 10.01 -0.55 11.66
C HIS A 58 10.70 -1.57 10.78
N LEU A 59 10.25 -1.69 9.54
CA LEU A 59 10.80 -2.66 8.63
C LEU A 59 11.68 -2.07 7.54
N GLY A 60 11.55 -0.79 7.27
CA GLY A 60 12.29 -0.17 6.17
C GLY A 60 11.64 -0.48 4.84
N ARG A 61 12.43 -0.87 3.85
CA ARG A 61 11.88 -1.15 2.53
C ARG A 61 11.49 -2.61 2.47
N VAL A 62 10.27 -2.87 2.06
CA VAL A 62 9.74 -4.22 2.02
C VAL A 62 8.96 -4.45 0.74
N VAL A 63 8.86 -5.70 0.35
CA VAL A 63 7.99 -6.11 -0.73
C VAL A 63 6.94 -7.02 -0.12
N VAL A 64 5.68 -6.68 -0.33
CA VAL A 64 4.57 -7.46 0.21
C VAL A 64 3.88 -8.14 -0.95
N ARG A 65 3.76 -9.46 -0.85
CA ARG A 65 3.19 -10.23 -1.95
C ARG A 65 1.71 -9.96 -2.04
N GLY A 66 1.25 -9.74 -3.27
CA GLY A 66 -0.15 -9.44 -3.48
C GLY A 66 -1.09 -10.50 -2.93
N SER A 67 -0.66 -11.77 -2.98
CA SER A 67 -1.51 -12.86 -2.51
C SER A 67 -1.74 -12.80 -1.01
N ASN A 68 -0.95 -12.03 -0.27
CA ASN A 68 -1.14 -11.91 1.17
C ASN A 68 -1.93 -10.68 1.54
N ILE A 69 -2.25 -9.82 0.59
CA ILE A 69 -2.92 -8.57 0.89
C ILE A 69 -4.41 -8.75 0.82
N VAL A 70 -5.10 -8.39 1.89
CA VAL A 70 -6.55 -8.43 1.94
C VAL A 70 -7.12 -7.10 1.50
N ALA A 71 -6.49 -6.01 1.90
CA ALA A 71 -7.00 -4.68 1.59
C ALA A 71 -5.87 -3.67 1.59
N LEU A 72 -6.02 -2.62 0.82
CA LEU A 72 -5.07 -1.53 0.76
C LEU A 72 -5.84 -0.24 0.97
N PHE A 73 -5.36 0.60 1.85
CA PHE A 73 -6.01 1.85 2.19
C PHE A 73 -5.03 3.00 2.05
N ALA A 74 -5.53 4.18 1.77
CA ALA A 74 -4.72 5.38 1.94
C ALA A 74 -4.57 5.56 3.43
N ALA A 75 -3.35 5.70 3.92
CA ALA A 75 -3.15 5.78 5.34
C ALA A 75 -3.77 7.04 5.91
N ALA A 76 -4.14 6.98 7.16
CA ALA A 76 -4.67 8.13 7.83
C ALA A 76 -3.66 9.24 7.75
N GLY A 77 -4.03 10.38 7.35
CA GLY A 77 -3.12 11.50 7.19
C GLY A 77 -2.46 11.59 5.85
N ALA A 78 -2.56 10.54 5.04
CA ALA A 78 -2.01 10.58 3.70
C ALA A 78 -3.06 11.15 2.80
N ARG A 79 -3.21 12.45 2.77
CA ARG A 79 -4.19 13.00 1.98
C ARG A 79 -3.72 13.32 0.69
N PRO A 80 -4.50 13.29 -0.31
CA PRO A 80 -4.11 13.72 -1.62
C PRO A 80 -3.78 15.13 -1.51
N LYS A 81 -2.78 15.55 -2.13
CA LYS A 81 -2.37 16.80 -2.05
C LYS A 81 -3.28 17.64 -2.64
N ALA A 82 -4.07 17.29 -3.23
CA ALA A 82 -4.85 18.04 -3.81
C ALA A 82 -5.55 18.86 -3.16
N HIS A 83 -5.69 19.12 -2.73
CA HIS A 83 -6.40 19.85 -2.20
C HIS A 83 -6.10 20.60 -1.96
#